data_235c57b0e4805c594ad2123bb629a52e
#
_entry.id   235c57b0e4805c594ad2123bb629a52e
#
_cell.length_a   1.000
_cell.length_b   1.000
_cell.length_c   1.000
_cell.angle_alpha   90.00
_cell.angle_beta   90.00
_cell.angle_gamma   90.00
#
_symmetry.space_group_name_H-M   'P 1'
#
loop_
_entity.id
_entity.type
_entity.pdbx_description
1 polymer ?
#
loop_
_entity_poly.entity_id
_entity_poly.type
_entity_poly.pdbx_seq_one_letter_code
_entity_poly.pdbx_strand_id
1 'polypeptide(L)'
;MIQIHKEMLNDIPVLHVVKEHLEREKTPLILFIHGFESAKEHNLHYAYLLADKGFRVVLPEIMNHGEREAEVSKMEMMFQFWEMIIHTIDEIEQVKNYYVECGLVDVERIGVAGTSMGGIITCGALTRFEWIKAAVVLMGSPNYEEFALSQIEQLKNNGVQIPLSNEELQKQISALYEYDLSKQPQILNMRPILFWHGVKDSMVPYQPTYDFYNRVKTFYQQAPERLDFITDRKAGHKVSRKGLLQAVMWFERWL
;
A
#
# COMPACT_ATOMS: atom_id res chain seq x y z
N MET A 1 21.89 -13.90 -9.91
CA MET A 1 20.55 -14.55 -9.91
C MET A 1 19.67 -13.79 -8.96
N ILE A 2 18.31 -13.83 -9.07
CA ILE A 2 17.38 -13.28 -8.06
C ILE A 2 16.94 -14.46 -7.21
N GLN A 3 17.05 -14.32 -5.89
CA GLN A 3 16.60 -15.28 -4.89
C GLN A 3 15.24 -14.87 -4.33
N ILE A 4 14.44 -15.86 -3.99
CA ILE A 4 13.14 -15.69 -3.33
C ILE A 4 13.16 -16.59 -2.10
N HIS A 5 13.13 -15.96 -0.93
CA HIS A 5 13.09 -16.66 0.35
C HIS A 5 11.68 -16.56 0.95
N LYS A 6 11.17 -17.68 1.43
CA LYS A 6 9.99 -17.71 2.31
C LYS A 6 10.50 -17.59 3.73
N GLU A 7 10.06 -16.56 4.43
CA GLU A 7 10.46 -16.29 5.81
C GLU A 7 9.21 -16.09 6.67
N MET A 8 9.36 -16.37 7.96
CA MET A 8 8.34 -16.11 8.97
C MET A 8 8.89 -15.11 9.97
N LEU A 9 8.35 -13.90 9.99
CA LEU A 9 8.78 -12.82 10.87
C LEU A 9 7.75 -12.66 11.98
N ASN A 10 8.02 -13.20 13.17
CA ASN A 10 7.01 -13.44 14.19
C ASN A 10 5.87 -14.29 13.56
N ASP A 11 4.66 -13.77 13.49
CA ASP A 11 3.53 -14.46 12.86
C ASP A 11 3.20 -13.91 11.46
N ILE A 12 4.14 -13.20 10.83
CA ILE A 12 3.95 -12.58 9.50
C ILE A 12 4.75 -13.38 8.46
N PRO A 13 4.09 -14.18 7.61
CA PRO A 13 4.75 -14.80 6.46
C PRO A 13 5.16 -13.73 5.46
N VAL A 14 6.38 -13.80 4.96
CA VAL A 14 6.86 -12.86 3.94
C VAL A 14 7.56 -13.58 2.80
N LEU A 15 7.56 -12.97 1.61
CA LEU A 15 8.50 -13.29 0.56
C LEU A 15 9.57 -12.19 0.53
N HIS A 16 10.81 -12.60 0.76
CA HIS A 16 11.98 -11.74 0.64
C HIS A 16 12.66 -12.01 -0.70
N VAL A 17 12.74 -11.00 -1.55
CA VAL A 17 13.25 -11.09 -2.92
C VAL A 17 14.45 -10.17 -3.08
N VAL A 18 15.60 -10.72 -3.48
CA VAL A 18 16.86 -9.98 -3.56
C VAL A 18 17.80 -10.61 -4.60
N LYS A 19 18.74 -9.84 -5.16
CA LYS A 19 19.85 -10.41 -5.92
C LYS A 19 20.79 -11.22 -5.01
N GLU A 20 21.21 -12.41 -5.46
CA GLU A 20 22.07 -13.34 -4.72
C GLU A 20 23.32 -12.65 -4.14
N HIS A 21 24.02 -11.86 -4.93
CA HIS A 21 25.23 -11.16 -4.48
C HIS A 21 24.94 -9.98 -3.51
N LEU A 22 23.66 -9.57 -3.35
CA LEU A 22 23.22 -8.53 -2.43
C LEU A 22 22.53 -9.10 -1.20
N GLU A 23 22.41 -10.42 -1.07
CA GLU A 23 21.65 -11.07 0.00
C GLU A 23 22.13 -10.65 1.39
N ARG A 24 23.44 -10.50 1.55
CA ARG A 24 24.08 -10.11 2.83
C ARG A 24 24.52 -8.64 2.85
N GLU A 25 24.25 -7.91 1.78
CA GLU A 25 24.65 -6.51 1.65
C GLU A 25 23.56 -5.57 2.16
N LYS A 26 23.97 -4.41 2.62
CA LYS A 26 23.08 -3.32 3.00
C LYS A 26 22.52 -2.66 1.74
N THR A 27 21.22 -2.82 1.49
CA THR A 27 20.55 -2.37 0.28
C THR A 27 19.33 -1.50 0.57
N PRO A 28 18.82 -0.71 -0.40
CA PRO A 28 17.51 -0.08 -0.27
C PRO A 28 16.42 -1.13 -0.10
N LEU A 29 15.42 -0.85 0.75
CA LEU A 29 14.29 -1.74 1.02
C LEU A 29 13.00 -1.21 0.37
N ILE A 30 12.24 -2.10 -0.25
CA ILE A 30 10.87 -1.83 -0.67
C ILE A 30 9.94 -2.85 -0.01
N LEU A 31 8.95 -2.35 0.75
CA LEU A 31 7.82 -3.15 1.22
C LEU A 31 6.72 -3.05 0.18
N PHE A 32 6.32 -4.19 -0.40
CA PHE A 32 5.27 -4.24 -1.42
C PHE A 32 4.07 -5.01 -0.92
N ILE A 33 2.92 -4.33 -0.82
CA ILE A 33 1.72 -4.81 -0.12
C ILE A 33 0.66 -5.21 -1.14
N HIS A 34 0.12 -6.43 -1.00
CA HIS A 34 -0.90 -6.95 -1.90
C HIS A 34 -2.30 -6.37 -1.63
N GLY A 35 -3.26 -6.65 -2.51
CA GLY A 35 -4.65 -6.22 -2.39
C GLY A 35 -5.54 -7.21 -1.64
N PHE A 36 -6.79 -6.81 -1.42
CA PHE A 36 -7.86 -7.64 -0.87
C PHE A 36 -8.13 -8.86 -1.79
N GLU A 37 -8.40 -10.02 -1.21
CA GLU A 37 -8.57 -11.30 -1.92
C GLU A 37 -7.34 -11.70 -2.79
N SER A 38 -6.15 -11.21 -2.43
CA SER A 38 -4.90 -11.52 -3.09
C SER A 38 -3.94 -12.24 -2.14
N ALA A 39 -2.69 -12.40 -2.54
CA ALA A 39 -1.62 -12.96 -1.73
C ALA A 39 -0.29 -12.32 -2.13
N LYS A 40 0.72 -12.45 -1.26
CA LYS A 40 2.07 -11.92 -1.51
C LYS A 40 2.67 -12.43 -2.84
N GLU A 41 2.39 -13.68 -3.21
CA GLU A 41 2.87 -14.30 -4.44
C GLU A 41 2.36 -13.62 -5.70
N HIS A 42 1.15 -13.05 -5.67
CA HIS A 42 0.56 -12.40 -6.84
C HIS A 42 1.28 -11.12 -7.25
N ASN A 43 2.19 -10.61 -6.40
CA ASN A 43 2.98 -9.42 -6.65
C ASN A 43 4.47 -9.70 -6.94
N LEU A 44 4.85 -10.97 -7.13
CA LEU A 44 6.24 -11.36 -7.44
C LEU A 44 6.80 -10.69 -8.69
N HIS A 45 5.97 -10.36 -9.66
CA HIS A 45 6.40 -9.66 -10.87
C HIS A 45 6.90 -8.22 -10.59
N TYR A 46 6.36 -7.52 -9.58
CA TYR A 46 6.92 -6.26 -9.10
C TYR A 46 8.23 -6.50 -8.36
N ALA A 47 8.23 -7.46 -7.44
CA ALA A 47 9.41 -7.78 -6.65
C ALA A 47 10.60 -8.20 -7.51
N TYR A 48 10.36 -9.01 -8.55
CA TYR A 48 11.39 -9.40 -9.50
C TYR A 48 12.03 -8.20 -10.20
N LEU A 49 11.21 -7.29 -10.75
CA LEU A 49 11.72 -6.12 -11.48
C LEU A 49 12.45 -5.14 -10.56
N LEU A 50 11.97 -4.97 -9.34
CA LEU A 50 12.62 -4.12 -8.34
C LEU A 50 13.94 -4.76 -7.84
N ALA A 51 13.94 -6.05 -7.56
CA ALA A 51 15.15 -6.76 -7.17
C ALA A 51 16.20 -6.75 -8.30
N ASP A 52 15.78 -6.81 -9.58
CA ASP A 52 16.69 -6.65 -10.70
C ASP A 52 17.36 -5.26 -10.76
N LYS A 53 16.76 -4.26 -10.15
CA LYS A 53 17.34 -2.91 -9.97
C LYS A 53 18.24 -2.78 -8.73
N GLY A 54 18.38 -3.85 -7.94
CA GLY A 54 19.24 -3.87 -6.75
C GLY A 54 18.54 -3.58 -5.43
N PHE A 55 17.21 -3.51 -5.44
CA PHE A 55 16.43 -3.38 -4.23
C PHE A 55 16.28 -4.73 -3.50
N ARG A 56 16.23 -4.69 -2.20
CA ARG A 56 15.64 -5.73 -1.35
C ARG A 56 14.14 -5.50 -1.32
N VAL A 57 13.36 -6.49 -1.71
CA VAL A 57 11.89 -6.38 -1.74
C VAL A 57 11.29 -7.39 -0.79
N VAL A 58 10.44 -6.92 0.09
CA VAL A 58 9.72 -7.78 1.05
C VAL A 58 8.23 -7.62 0.83
N LEU A 59 7.56 -8.75 0.61
CA LEU A 59 6.12 -8.83 0.41
C LEU A 59 5.51 -9.54 1.62
N PRO A 60 4.93 -8.79 2.58
CA PRO A 60 4.23 -9.39 3.71
C PRO A 60 2.87 -9.95 3.29
N GLU A 61 2.44 -11.02 3.97
CA GLU A 61 1.07 -11.53 3.88
C GLU A 61 0.17 -10.78 4.84
N ILE A 62 -0.93 -10.24 4.32
CA ILE A 62 -1.93 -9.54 5.13
C ILE A 62 -2.76 -10.56 5.93
N MET A 63 -3.22 -10.17 7.12
CA MET A 63 -4.15 -10.95 7.94
C MET A 63 -5.34 -11.45 7.11
N ASN A 64 -5.78 -12.68 7.34
CA ASN A 64 -6.86 -13.38 6.64
C ASN A 64 -6.63 -13.62 5.13
N HIS A 65 -5.37 -13.55 4.67
CA HIS A 65 -5.00 -13.83 3.28
C HIS A 65 -3.89 -14.86 3.19
N GLY A 66 -3.85 -15.58 2.06
CA GLY A 66 -2.78 -16.51 1.73
C GLY A 66 -2.44 -17.50 2.86
N GLU A 67 -1.20 -17.51 3.34
CA GLU A 67 -0.76 -18.40 4.43
C GLU A 67 -1.35 -18.03 5.82
N ARG A 68 -2.04 -16.88 5.92
CA ARG A 68 -2.76 -16.42 7.13
C ARG A 68 -4.28 -16.55 6.98
N GLU A 69 -4.75 -17.27 5.96
CA GLU A 69 -6.17 -17.46 5.71
C GLU A 69 -6.85 -18.11 6.93
N ALA A 70 -7.88 -17.45 7.45
CA ALA A 70 -8.72 -17.97 8.53
C ALA A 70 -10.03 -18.51 7.95
N GLU A 71 -10.71 -19.38 8.71
CA GLU A 71 -12.05 -19.88 8.35
C GLU A 71 -13.11 -18.77 8.56
N VAL A 72 -12.98 -17.67 7.80
CA VAL A 72 -13.93 -16.56 7.80
C VAL A 72 -14.63 -16.46 6.45
N SER A 73 -15.90 -16.13 6.46
CA SER A 73 -16.62 -15.88 5.22
C SER A 73 -16.13 -14.62 4.51
N LYS A 74 -16.35 -14.53 3.20
CA LYS A 74 -16.05 -13.31 2.44
C LYS A 74 -16.73 -12.07 3.03
N MET A 75 -17.94 -12.21 3.57
CA MET A 75 -18.67 -11.11 4.19
C MET A 75 -18.01 -10.65 5.49
N GLU A 76 -17.59 -11.58 6.35
CA GLU A 76 -16.84 -11.25 7.56
C GLU A 76 -15.51 -10.57 7.23
N MET A 77 -14.82 -11.04 6.21
CA MET A 77 -13.58 -10.43 5.70
C MET A 77 -13.83 -8.98 5.22
N MET A 78 -14.97 -8.71 4.57
CA MET A 78 -15.35 -7.35 4.17
C MET A 78 -15.62 -6.44 5.39
N PHE A 79 -16.21 -6.96 6.47
CA PHE A 79 -16.40 -6.17 7.71
C PHE A 79 -15.08 -5.90 8.42
N GLN A 80 -14.08 -6.77 8.27
CA GLN A 80 -12.74 -6.60 8.85
C GLN A 80 -11.78 -5.79 7.95
N PHE A 81 -12.24 -5.26 6.81
CA PHE A 81 -11.41 -4.59 5.82
C PHE A 81 -10.53 -3.47 6.41
N TRP A 82 -11.11 -2.60 7.22
CA TRP A 82 -10.39 -1.50 7.85
C TRP A 82 -9.49 -1.94 9.01
N GLU A 83 -9.89 -2.97 9.72
CA GLU A 83 -9.05 -3.61 10.75
C GLU A 83 -7.80 -4.20 10.13
N MET A 84 -7.92 -4.94 9.03
CA MET A 84 -6.79 -5.48 8.28
C MET A 84 -5.84 -4.38 7.78
N ILE A 85 -6.37 -3.24 7.32
CA ILE A 85 -5.57 -2.10 6.87
C ILE A 85 -4.74 -1.54 8.02
N ILE A 86 -5.38 -1.22 9.15
CA ILE A 86 -4.70 -0.63 10.32
C ILE A 86 -3.66 -1.61 10.87
N HIS A 87 -4.03 -2.87 11.05
CA HIS A 87 -3.13 -3.90 11.55
C HIS A 87 -1.90 -4.07 10.64
N THR A 88 -2.09 -4.08 9.32
CA THR A 88 -0.97 -4.21 8.38
C THR A 88 -0.06 -2.97 8.40
N ILE A 89 -0.58 -1.76 8.66
CA ILE A 89 0.26 -0.57 8.84
C ILE A 89 1.25 -0.78 10.00
N ASP A 90 0.81 -1.34 11.12
CA ASP A 90 1.70 -1.63 12.25
C ASP A 90 2.66 -2.79 11.95
N GLU A 91 2.21 -3.81 11.22
CA GLU A 91 3.02 -4.97 10.84
C GLU A 91 4.18 -4.60 9.89
N ILE A 92 3.97 -3.67 8.92
CA ILE A 92 5.04 -3.27 8.00
C ILE A 92 6.19 -2.56 8.73
N GLU A 93 5.93 -1.89 9.85
CA GLU A 93 7.00 -1.35 10.69
C GLU A 93 7.81 -2.47 11.35
N GLN A 94 7.15 -3.51 11.86
CA GLN A 94 7.82 -4.67 12.43
C GLN A 94 8.68 -5.39 11.38
N VAL A 95 8.13 -5.60 10.18
CA VAL A 95 8.86 -6.21 9.06
C VAL A 95 10.09 -5.38 8.71
N LYS A 96 9.95 -4.06 8.56
CA LYS A 96 11.08 -3.14 8.29
C LYS A 96 12.13 -3.23 9.41
N ASN A 97 11.70 -3.20 10.67
CA ASN A 97 12.62 -3.23 11.82
C ASN A 97 13.46 -4.51 11.83
N TYR A 98 12.87 -5.67 11.55
CA TYR A 98 13.59 -6.93 11.46
C TYR A 98 14.79 -6.86 10.48
N TYR A 99 14.56 -6.39 9.24
CA TYR A 99 15.65 -6.30 8.25
C TYR A 99 16.67 -5.21 8.58
N VAL A 100 16.26 -4.14 9.26
CA VAL A 100 17.18 -3.09 9.77
C VAL A 100 18.07 -3.66 10.87
N GLU A 101 17.52 -4.40 11.83
CA GLU A 101 18.26 -5.05 12.92
C GLU A 101 19.22 -6.13 12.41
N CYS A 102 18.86 -6.83 11.33
CA CYS A 102 19.77 -7.74 10.62
C CYS A 102 20.91 -7.01 9.88
N GLY A 103 20.93 -5.68 9.83
CA GLY A 103 21.95 -4.89 9.14
C GLY A 103 21.85 -4.90 7.61
N LEU A 104 20.70 -5.34 7.06
CA LEU A 104 20.48 -5.57 5.62
C LEU A 104 19.87 -4.38 4.88
N VAL A 105 19.50 -3.30 5.58
CA VAL A 105 18.75 -2.18 5.02
C VAL A 105 19.50 -0.86 5.14
N ASP A 106 19.56 -0.12 4.05
CA ASP A 106 19.92 1.29 4.06
C ASP A 106 18.70 2.11 4.51
N VAL A 107 18.72 2.58 5.75
CA VAL A 107 17.58 3.27 6.39
C VAL A 107 17.21 4.61 5.72
N GLU A 108 18.13 5.19 4.94
CA GLU A 108 17.86 6.40 4.17
C GLU A 108 17.17 6.10 2.82
N ARG A 109 17.05 4.83 2.44
CA ARG A 109 16.47 4.40 1.18
C ARG A 109 15.42 3.30 1.38
N ILE A 110 14.30 3.67 2.02
CA ILE A 110 13.17 2.75 2.28
C ILE A 110 11.92 3.27 1.57
N GLY A 111 11.31 2.42 0.76
CA GLY A 111 10.06 2.68 0.05
C GLY A 111 8.93 1.74 0.44
N VAL A 112 7.71 2.20 0.23
CA VAL A 112 6.48 1.40 0.40
C VAL A 112 5.64 1.51 -0.87
N ALA A 113 5.12 0.40 -1.32
CA ALA A 113 4.17 0.33 -2.43
C ALA A 113 3.09 -0.70 -2.17
N GLY A 114 1.97 -0.55 -2.87
CA GLY A 114 0.94 -1.58 -2.84
C GLY A 114 -0.13 -1.39 -3.90
N THR A 115 -0.89 -2.45 -4.12
CA THR A 115 -2.01 -2.49 -5.06
C THR A 115 -3.35 -2.53 -4.33
N SER A 116 -4.35 -1.74 -4.77
CA SER A 116 -5.71 -1.75 -4.20
C SER A 116 -5.69 -1.50 -2.69
N MET A 117 -6.13 -2.44 -1.86
CA MET A 117 -6.02 -2.38 -0.39
C MET A 117 -4.56 -2.09 0.04
N GLY A 118 -3.56 -2.70 -0.59
CA GLY A 118 -2.14 -2.39 -0.33
C GLY A 118 -1.77 -0.94 -0.67
N GLY A 119 -2.40 -0.36 -1.69
CA GLY A 119 -2.27 1.07 -2.01
C GLY A 119 -2.93 1.97 -0.96
N ILE A 120 -4.07 1.55 -0.40
CA ILE A 120 -4.72 2.23 0.73
C ILE A 120 -3.80 2.16 1.96
N ILE A 121 -3.28 0.97 2.31
CA ILE A 121 -2.30 0.77 3.39
C ILE A 121 -1.08 1.67 3.20
N THR A 122 -0.56 1.81 1.96
CA THR A 122 0.55 2.71 1.64
C THR A 122 0.22 4.17 2.00
N CYS A 123 -1.00 4.64 1.72
CA CYS A 123 -1.43 5.99 2.09
C CYS A 123 -1.47 6.18 3.62
N GLY A 124 -2.01 5.22 4.36
CA GLY A 124 -2.06 5.28 5.82
C GLY A 124 -0.68 5.17 6.46
N ALA A 125 0.21 4.33 5.91
CA ALA A 125 1.59 4.24 6.38
C ALA A 125 2.34 5.57 6.25
N LEU A 126 2.06 6.36 5.21
CA LEU A 126 2.62 7.70 5.04
C LEU A 126 2.20 8.69 6.14
N THR A 127 1.07 8.50 6.80
CA THR A 127 0.65 9.35 7.93
C THR A 127 1.36 8.97 9.23
N ARG A 128 1.84 7.74 9.35
CA ARG A 128 2.42 7.18 10.58
C ARG A 128 3.94 7.19 10.58
N PHE A 129 4.58 7.03 9.41
CA PHE A 129 6.01 6.71 9.35
C PHE A 129 6.81 7.71 8.51
N GLU A 130 7.71 8.42 9.14
CA GLU A 130 8.67 9.34 8.49
C GLU A 130 9.83 8.61 7.80
N TRP A 131 10.06 7.33 8.17
CA TRP A 131 11.10 6.52 7.55
C TRP A 131 10.80 6.16 6.09
N ILE A 132 9.54 6.30 5.63
CA ILE A 132 9.19 6.11 4.21
C ILE A 132 9.76 7.28 3.40
N LYS A 133 10.75 6.99 2.55
CA LYS A 133 11.44 8.01 1.73
C LYS A 133 10.80 8.19 0.34
N ALA A 134 10.17 7.14 -0.19
CA ALA A 134 9.39 7.19 -1.44
C ALA A 134 8.20 6.22 -1.37
N ALA A 135 7.12 6.53 -2.09
CA ALA A 135 5.94 5.68 -2.12
C ALA A 135 5.35 5.53 -3.53
N VAL A 136 4.70 4.38 -3.77
CA VAL A 136 3.92 4.13 -4.98
C VAL A 136 2.55 3.57 -4.60
N VAL A 137 1.51 4.31 -4.95
CA VAL A 137 0.10 3.97 -4.69
C VAL A 137 -0.55 3.52 -5.99
N LEU A 138 -0.82 2.22 -6.10
CA LEU A 138 -1.43 1.62 -7.30
C LEU A 138 -2.91 1.33 -7.04
N MET A 139 -3.81 2.05 -7.72
CA MET A 139 -5.28 1.92 -7.58
C MET A 139 -5.76 1.86 -6.13
N GLY A 140 -5.17 2.68 -5.26
CA GLY A 140 -5.53 2.85 -3.85
C GLY A 140 -6.22 4.18 -3.60
N SER A 141 -6.65 4.44 -2.36
CA SER A 141 -7.30 5.68 -1.96
C SER A 141 -6.62 6.30 -0.72
N PRO A 142 -6.33 7.60 -0.72
CA PRO A 142 -5.87 8.32 0.45
C PRO A 142 -7.02 8.79 1.38
N ASN A 143 -8.27 8.66 0.94
CA ASN A 143 -9.47 9.17 1.57
C ASN A 143 -10.15 8.06 2.38
N TYR A 144 -9.70 7.79 3.58
CA TYR A 144 -10.17 6.66 4.39
C TYR A 144 -11.63 6.83 4.83
N GLU A 145 -11.95 7.97 5.43
CA GLU A 145 -13.31 8.25 5.91
C GLU A 145 -14.33 8.22 4.77
N GLU A 146 -14.06 8.93 3.68
CA GLU A 146 -14.96 9.01 2.52
C GLU A 146 -15.15 7.60 1.89
N PHE A 147 -14.08 6.83 1.77
CA PHE A 147 -14.16 5.49 1.18
C PHE A 147 -14.92 4.53 2.10
N ALA A 148 -14.71 4.58 3.42
CA ALA A 148 -15.47 3.77 4.39
C ALA A 148 -16.97 4.09 4.35
N LEU A 149 -17.33 5.37 4.31
CA LEU A 149 -18.73 5.79 4.19
C LEU A 149 -19.37 5.29 2.88
N SER A 150 -18.64 5.38 1.77
CA SER A 150 -19.10 4.87 0.47
C SER A 150 -19.31 3.35 0.49
N GLN A 151 -18.42 2.59 1.12
CA GLN A 151 -18.57 1.13 1.28
C GLN A 151 -19.81 0.78 2.12
N ILE A 152 -20.02 1.49 3.24
CA ILE A 152 -21.20 1.30 4.11
C ILE A 152 -22.48 1.58 3.34
N GLU A 153 -22.54 2.66 2.58
CA GLU A 153 -23.68 3.02 1.75
C GLU A 153 -23.96 1.94 0.69
N GLN A 154 -22.91 1.46 0.01
CA GLN A 154 -23.04 0.39 -0.97
C GLN A 154 -23.57 -0.92 -0.36
N LEU A 155 -23.10 -1.31 0.83
CA LEU A 155 -23.60 -2.48 1.54
C LEU A 155 -25.09 -2.33 1.89
N LYS A 156 -25.50 -1.17 2.42
CA LYS A 156 -26.91 -0.87 2.73
C LYS A 156 -27.80 -0.91 1.48
N ASN A 157 -27.34 -0.32 0.38
CA ASN A 157 -28.07 -0.32 -0.90
C ASN A 157 -28.24 -1.73 -1.49
N ASN A 158 -27.29 -2.63 -1.19
CA ASN A 158 -27.35 -4.04 -1.57
C ASN A 158 -28.16 -4.90 -0.57
N GLY A 159 -28.81 -4.29 0.44
CA GLY A 159 -29.63 -5.00 1.42
C GLY A 159 -28.84 -5.77 2.48
N VAL A 160 -27.52 -5.51 2.60
CA VAL A 160 -26.69 -6.15 3.60
C VAL A 160 -26.94 -5.51 4.97
N GLN A 161 -27.29 -6.31 5.98
CA GLN A 161 -27.36 -5.86 7.35
C GLN A 161 -25.95 -5.75 7.93
N ILE A 162 -25.58 -4.55 8.35
CA ILE A 162 -24.29 -4.31 9.02
C ILE A 162 -24.48 -4.67 10.50
N PRO A 163 -23.65 -5.56 11.07
CA PRO A 163 -23.81 -6.07 12.44
C PRO A 163 -23.31 -5.08 13.51
N LEU A 164 -23.40 -3.77 13.24
CA LEU A 164 -22.95 -2.69 14.11
C LEU A 164 -24.04 -1.64 14.22
N SER A 165 -24.17 -1.05 15.40
CA SER A 165 -24.99 0.13 15.62
C SER A 165 -24.41 1.35 14.92
N ASN A 166 -25.21 2.39 14.72
CA ASN A 166 -24.72 3.64 14.13
C ASN A 166 -23.61 4.30 14.98
N GLU A 167 -23.67 4.14 16.31
CA GLU A 167 -22.65 4.68 17.22
C GLU A 167 -21.32 3.93 17.07
N GLU A 168 -21.34 2.60 16.98
CA GLU A 168 -20.16 1.77 16.75
C GLU A 168 -19.54 2.06 15.38
N LEU A 169 -20.34 2.18 14.32
CA LEU A 169 -19.89 2.58 13.00
C LEU A 169 -19.20 3.94 13.02
N GLN A 170 -19.82 4.93 13.68
CA GLN A 170 -19.24 6.27 13.78
C GLN A 170 -17.92 6.25 14.54
N LYS A 171 -17.81 5.44 15.59
CA LYS A 171 -16.57 5.26 16.35
C LYS A 171 -15.48 4.65 15.49
N GLN A 172 -15.80 3.60 14.71
CA GLN A 172 -14.83 2.98 13.79
C GLN A 172 -14.37 3.97 12.71
N ILE A 173 -15.30 4.72 12.08
CA ILE A 173 -14.95 5.72 11.09
C ILE A 173 -14.05 6.81 11.70
N SER A 174 -14.37 7.28 12.91
CA SER A 174 -13.56 8.29 13.60
C SER A 174 -12.14 7.81 13.89
N ALA A 175 -11.94 6.51 14.16
CA ALA A 175 -10.63 5.91 14.37
C ALA A 175 -9.76 5.91 13.09
N LEU A 176 -10.38 5.99 11.91
CA LEU A 176 -9.64 6.06 10.65
C LEU A 176 -8.96 7.42 10.42
N TYR A 177 -9.36 8.46 11.15
CA TYR A 177 -8.86 9.82 10.96
C TYR A 177 -7.34 9.93 11.05
N GLU A 178 -6.72 9.23 11.98
CA GLU A 178 -5.27 9.24 12.17
C GLU A 178 -4.49 8.65 10.98
N TYR A 179 -5.15 7.79 10.21
CA TYR A 179 -4.58 7.12 9.03
C TYR A 179 -5.04 7.77 7.71
N ASP A 180 -6.00 8.71 7.77
CA ASP A 180 -6.56 9.37 6.59
C ASP A 180 -5.61 10.44 6.07
N LEU A 181 -4.83 10.08 5.04
CA LEU A 181 -3.87 10.98 4.40
C LEU A 181 -4.57 12.21 3.80
N SER A 182 -5.82 12.08 3.38
CA SER A 182 -6.58 13.19 2.82
C SER A 182 -6.87 14.30 3.82
N LYS A 183 -6.88 13.99 5.11
CA LYS A 183 -7.09 14.96 6.20
C LYS A 183 -5.78 15.63 6.66
N GLN A 184 -4.63 15.03 6.33
CA GLN A 184 -3.31 15.42 6.82
C GLN A 184 -2.28 15.54 5.69
N PRO A 185 -2.58 16.19 4.56
CA PRO A 185 -1.71 16.18 3.38
C PRO A 185 -0.34 16.83 3.61
N GLN A 186 -0.22 17.73 4.60
CA GLN A 186 1.04 18.38 4.98
C GLN A 186 2.10 17.38 5.49
N ILE A 187 1.67 16.23 6.00
CA ILE A 187 2.59 15.20 6.52
C ILE A 187 3.43 14.54 5.40
N LEU A 188 3.02 14.73 4.16
CA LEU A 188 3.77 14.25 2.99
C LEU A 188 5.18 14.86 2.93
N ASN A 189 5.36 16.08 3.41
CA ASN A 189 6.67 16.74 3.51
C ASN A 189 7.52 16.60 2.23
N MET A 190 6.89 16.80 1.07
CA MET A 190 7.48 16.66 -0.27
C MET A 190 8.18 15.29 -0.51
N ARG A 191 7.80 14.22 0.21
CA ARG A 191 8.28 12.87 -0.08
C ARG A 191 7.86 12.45 -1.49
N PRO A 192 8.73 11.80 -2.28
CA PRO A 192 8.39 11.32 -3.60
C PRO A 192 7.22 10.33 -3.59
N ILE A 193 6.11 10.66 -4.28
CA ILE A 193 4.91 9.82 -4.36
C ILE A 193 4.43 9.72 -5.80
N LEU A 194 4.26 8.48 -6.27
CA LEU A 194 3.61 8.16 -7.52
C LEU A 194 2.24 7.56 -7.24
N PHE A 195 1.21 8.11 -7.85
CA PHE A 195 -0.11 7.49 -7.97
C PHE A 195 -0.29 6.90 -9.38
N TRP A 196 -0.86 5.72 -9.45
CA TRP A 196 -1.37 5.16 -10.69
C TRP A 196 -2.82 4.72 -10.50
N HIS A 197 -3.73 5.12 -11.42
CA HIS A 197 -5.13 4.75 -11.31
C HIS A 197 -5.80 4.58 -12.67
N GLY A 198 -6.66 3.54 -12.79
CA GLY A 198 -7.53 3.33 -13.94
C GLY A 198 -8.81 4.18 -13.84
N VAL A 199 -9.14 4.90 -14.91
CA VAL A 199 -10.35 5.76 -14.92
C VAL A 199 -11.64 4.95 -14.79
N LYS A 200 -11.62 3.67 -15.22
CA LYS A 200 -12.78 2.77 -15.20
C LYS A 200 -12.80 1.88 -13.96
N ASP A 201 -12.06 2.25 -12.92
CA ASP A 201 -12.02 1.48 -11.68
C ASP A 201 -13.36 1.60 -10.94
N SER A 202 -14.05 0.46 -10.80
CA SER A 202 -15.33 0.34 -10.11
C SER A 202 -15.20 -0.16 -8.67
N MET A 203 -14.01 -0.57 -8.24
CA MET A 203 -13.75 -1.09 -6.89
C MET A 203 -13.23 0.01 -5.95
N VAL A 204 -12.22 0.72 -6.40
CA VAL A 204 -11.68 1.91 -5.73
C VAL A 204 -11.86 3.10 -6.69
N PRO A 205 -12.77 4.04 -6.42
CA PRO A 205 -13.07 5.13 -7.34
C PRO A 205 -11.85 5.99 -7.67
N TYR A 206 -11.65 6.26 -8.96
CA TYR A 206 -10.55 7.09 -9.47
C TYR A 206 -10.62 8.54 -8.97
N GLN A 207 -11.81 9.14 -9.00
CA GLN A 207 -11.98 10.59 -8.85
C GLN A 207 -11.49 11.11 -7.49
N PRO A 208 -11.83 10.51 -6.32
CA PRO A 208 -11.34 11.01 -5.04
C PRO A 208 -9.82 11.04 -4.92
N THR A 209 -9.13 10.02 -5.46
CA THR A 209 -7.66 9.96 -5.45
C THR A 209 -7.05 11.02 -6.38
N TYR A 210 -7.67 11.29 -7.53
CA TYR A 210 -7.23 12.31 -8.46
C TYR A 210 -7.45 13.74 -7.90
N ASP A 211 -8.57 13.97 -7.20
CA ASP A 211 -8.85 15.23 -6.52
C ASP A 211 -7.87 15.48 -5.38
N PHE A 212 -7.55 14.46 -4.61
CA PHE A 212 -6.50 14.53 -3.61
C PHE A 212 -5.15 14.92 -4.24
N TYR A 213 -4.72 14.24 -5.30
CA TYR A 213 -3.50 14.58 -6.02
C TYR A 213 -3.47 16.05 -6.47
N ASN A 214 -4.57 16.55 -7.05
CA ASN A 214 -4.64 17.96 -7.49
C ASN A 214 -4.52 18.93 -6.32
N ARG A 215 -5.11 18.60 -5.17
CA ARG A 215 -5.03 19.41 -3.96
C ARG A 215 -3.62 19.46 -3.39
N VAL A 216 -2.92 18.31 -3.35
CA VAL A 216 -1.58 18.25 -2.75
C VAL A 216 -0.48 18.82 -3.62
N LYS A 217 -0.70 19.06 -4.91
CA LYS A 217 0.26 19.75 -5.79
C LYS A 217 0.78 21.06 -5.21
N THR A 218 -0.05 21.77 -4.46
CA THR A 218 0.34 23.03 -3.81
C THR A 218 1.47 22.86 -2.78
N PHE A 219 1.57 21.68 -2.17
CA PHE A 219 2.65 21.36 -1.23
C PHE A 219 3.97 20.99 -1.94
N TYR A 220 3.92 20.66 -3.24
CA TYR A 220 5.08 20.24 -4.04
C TYR A 220 5.58 21.32 -5.00
N GLN A 221 5.19 22.57 -4.84
CA GLN A 221 5.60 23.65 -5.76
C GLN A 221 7.13 23.82 -5.89
N GLN A 222 7.90 23.53 -4.83
CA GLN A 222 9.36 23.61 -4.82
C GLN A 222 10.06 22.35 -5.39
N ALA A 223 9.33 21.24 -5.51
CA ALA A 223 9.86 19.97 -6.02
C ALA A 223 8.74 19.20 -6.75
N PRO A 224 8.15 19.77 -7.84
CA PRO A 224 6.98 19.20 -8.50
C PRO A 224 7.24 17.80 -9.09
N GLU A 225 8.48 17.49 -9.40
CA GLU A 225 8.92 16.19 -9.91
C GLU A 225 8.82 15.05 -8.87
N ARG A 226 8.60 15.38 -7.59
CA ARG A 226 8.40 14.41 -6.50
C ARG A 226 6.96 13.95 -6.35
N LEU A 227 6.03 14.49 -7.12
CA LEU A 227 4.63 14.10 -7.10
C LEU A 227 4.15 13.83 -8.52
N ASP A 228 3.74 12.61 -8.81
CA ASP A 228 3.19 12.27 -10.13
C ASP A 228 1.92 11.43 -10.03
N PHE A 229 1.07 11.51 -11.07
CA PHE A 229 -0.16 10.75 -11.18
C PHE A 229 -0.33 10.22 -12.61
N ILE A 230 -0.29 8.91 -12.74
CA ILE A 230 -0.51 8.23 -14.02
C ILE A 230 -1.97 7.84 -14.13
N THR A 231 -2.69 8.54 -14.99
CA THR A 231 -4.06 8.21 -15.36
C THR A 231 -4.07 7.19 -16.50
N ASP A 232 -4.65 6.01 -16.27
CA ASP A 232 -4.90 5.04 -17.33
C ASP A 232 -6.38 5.06 -17.75
N ARG A 233 -6.69 5.70 -18.89
CA ARG A 233 -8.07 5.89 -19.36
C ARG A 233 -8.76 4.59 -19.80
N LYS A 234 -8.00 3.52 -20.03
CA LYS A 234 -8.54 2.24 -20.52
C LYS A 234 -8.68 1.21 -19.41
N ALA A 235 -7.90 1.34 -18.34
CA ALA A 235 -7.87 0.39 -17.25
C ALA A 235 -9.06 0.56 -16.30
N GLY A 236 -9.52 -0.57 -15.77
CA GLY A 236 -10.33 -0.67 -14.56
C GLY A 236 -9.46 -0.96 -13.34
N HIS A 237 -9.91 -1.85 -12.46
CA HIS A 237 -9.18 -2.26 -11.24
C HIS A 237 -8.06 -3.27 -11.55
N LYS A 238 -7.13 -2.88 -12.42
CA LYS A 238 -5.96 -3.69 -12.79
C LYS A 238 -4.85 -2.80 -13.33
N VAL A 239 -3.68 -2.86 -12.71
CA VAL A 239 -2.51 -2.09 -13.13
C VAL A 239 -2.01 -2.56 -14.50
N SER A 240 -1.83 -1.62 -15.42
CA SER A 240 -1.27 -1.91 -16.73
C SER A 240 0.24 -2.16 -16.65
N ARG A 241 0.80 -2.88 -17.67
CA ARG A 241 2.25 -3.08 -17.76
C ARG A 241 3.01 -1.74 -17.73
N LYS A 242 2.45 -0.68 -18.33
CA LYS A 242 3.05 0.65 -18.26
C LYS A 242 3.09 1.17 -16.82
N GLY A 243 2.01 1.02 -16.07
CA GLY A 243 1.96 1.41 -14.64
C GLY A 243 2.98 0.65 -13.80
N LEU A 244 3.11 -0.66 -14.01
CA LEU A 244 4.13 -1.49 -13.37
C LEU A 244 5.55 -0.95 -13.62
N LEU A 245 5.92 -0.69 -14.88
CA LEU A 245 7.25 -0.21 -15.21
C LEU A 245 7.53 1.19 -14.65
N GLN A 246 6.53 2.06 -14.62
CA GLN A 246 6.65 3.39 -14.02
C GLN A 246 6.84 3.32 -12.50
N ALA A 247 6.20 2.37 -11.82
CA ALA A 247 6.42 2.11 -10.39
C ALA A 247 7.88 1.72 -10.09
N VAL A 248 8.45 0.85 -10.92
CA VAL A 248 9.86 0.44 -10.80
C VAL A 248 10.79 1.63 -11.04
N MET A 249 10.58 2.39 -12.12
CA MET A 249 11.37 3.58 -12.46
C MET A 249 11.26 4.68 -11.39
N TRP A 250 10.12 4.77 -10.70
CA TRP A 250 9.93 5.72 -9.61
C TRP A 250 10.87 5.44 -8.45
N PHE A 251 10.94 4.19 -8.00
CA PHE A 251 11.86 3.82 -6.93
C PHE A 251 13.33 3.92 -7.36
N GLU A 252 13.66 3.54 -8.59
CA GLU A 252 15.01 3.68 -9.14
C GLU A 252 15.50 5.14 -9.19
N ARG A 253 14.57 6.10 -9.32
CA ARG A 253 14.86 7.53 -9.31
C ARG A 253 15.03 8.10 -7.91
N TRP A 254 14.29 7.59 -6.92
CA TRP A 254 14.14 8.25 -5.63
C TRP A 254 14.74 7.49 -4.44
N LEU A 255 15.18 6.25 -4.64
CA LEU A 255 15.87 5.43 -3.66
C LEU A 255 17.21 4.91 -4.20
#